data_d60e481aa20bf7bdc0ff9bb14db43b90
#
_entry.id   d60e481aa20bf7bdc0ff9bb14db43b90
#
_cell.length_a   1.000
_cell.length_b   1.000
_cell.length_c   1.000
_cell.angle_alpha   90.00
_cell.angle_beta   90.00
_cell.angle_gamma   90.00
#
_symmetry.space_group_name_H-M   'P 1'
#
loop_
_entity.id
_entity.type
_entity.pdbx_description
1 polymer ?
#
loop_
_entity_poly.entity_id
_entity_poly.type
_entity_poly.pdbx_seq_one_letter_code
_entity_poly.pdbx_strand_id
1 'polypeptide(L)'
;MVTLEQFRYLPSDATRPPACFDFHYSTPGIVAIVGDNGSGKSTLAQLMAGWYPDYLPGDIDGTGLLLGVPIGRLPLVEQSPTIQLVQQSPYLQLSGCTFSVEEEVAFGPENLGLHEAEILRRIDEALTLTNCQSLRHRHPGTLSGGETQRVVIASALAMQPRLFVLDEAFSRLTSAATGTLLERLQQWALERHSLIVLFERKHFPFLTRCQRVWQLRDGALTPLC
;
A
#
# COMPACT_ATOMS: atom_id res chain seq x y z
N MET A 1 14.27 -2.57 3.59
CA MET A 1 12.97 -2.67 4.23
C MET A 1 12.21 -3.90 3.74
N VAL A 2 12.31 -4.25 2.46
CA VAL A 2 11.76 -5.49 1.91
C VAL A 2 12.89 -6.29 1.28
N THR A 3 12.96 -7.58 1.62
CA THR A 3 13.94 -8.53 1.07
C THR A 3 13.20 -9.79 0.66
N LEU A 4 13.32 -10.18 -0.59
CA LEU A 4 12.87 -11.44 -1.14
C LEU A 4 14.06 -12.06 -1.86
N GLU A 5 14.55 -13.23 -1.39
CA GLU A 5 15.70 -13.94 -1.95
C GLU A 5 15.24 -15.35 -2.30
N GLN A 6 15.24 -15.67 -3.59
CA GLN A 6 14.70 -16.93 -4.11
C GLN A 6 13.31 -17.23 -3.54
N PHE A 7 12.56 -16.15 -3.21
CA PHE A 7 11.28 -16.25 -2.52
C PHE A 7 10.22 -16.77 -3.48
N ARG A 8 9.55 -17.82 -3.09
CA ARG A 8 8.48 -18.48 -3.85
C ARG A 8 7.20 -18.49 -3.05
N TYR A 9 6.10 -18.25 -3.73
CA TYR A 9 4.77 -18.43 -3.17
C TYR A 9 3.96 -19.33 -4.09
N LEU A 10 3.39 -20.38 -3.51
CA LEU A 10 2.52 -21.35 -4.18
C LEU A 10 1.12 -21.27 -3.53
N PRO A 11 0.12 -20.64 -4.18
CA PRO A 11 -1.26 -20.68 -3.70
C PRO A 11 -1.76 -22.10 -3.56
N SER A 12 -2.64 -22.36 -2.59
CA SER A 12 -3.19 -23.69 -2.31
C SER A 12 -3.97 -24.30 -3.48
N ASP A 13 -4.46 -23.46 -4.40
CA ASP A 13 -5.23 -23.83 -5.60
C ASP A 13 -4.43 -23.66 -6.91
N ALA A 14 -3.11 -23.53 -6.82
CA ALA A 14 -2.29 -23.19 -7.98
C ALA A 14 -2.23 -24.32 -9.01
N THR A 15 -2.50 -23.94 -10.26
CA THR A 15 -2.30 -24.79 -11.44
C THR A 15 -1.02 -24.45 -12.21
N ARG A 16 -0.28 -23.41 -11.77
CA ARG A 16 0.94 -22.91 -12.41
C ARG A 16 2.14 -23.09 -11.48
N PRO A 17 3.36 -23.19 -12.02
CA PRO A 17 4.56 -23.22 -11.18
C PRO A 17 4.65 -21.95 -10.33
N PRO A 18 5.22 -22.05 -9.12
CA PRO A 18 5.37 -20.90 -8.24
C PRO A 18 6.23 -19.81 -8.89
N ALA A 19 5.81 -18.55 -8.71
CA ALA A 19 6.65 -17.42 -9.05
C ALA A 19 7.88 -17.39 -8.14
N CYS A 20 9.04 -16.98 -8.67
CA CYS A 20 10.26 -16.84 -7.90
C CYS A 20 10.68 -15.36 -7.90
N PHE A 21 10.72 -14.73 -6.74
CA PHE A 21 11.00 -13.32 -6.61
C PHE A 21 12.37 -13.11 -5.98
N ASP A 22 13.18 -12.30 -6.65
CA ASP A 22 14.38 -11.68 -6.10
C ASP A 22 14.17 -10.17 -6.08
N PHE A 23 14.05 -9.61 -4.89
CA PHE A 23 13.81 -8.20 -4.67
C PHE A 23 14.45 -7.76 -3.36
N HIS A 24 15.27 -6.74 -3.43
CA HIS A 24 15.83 -6.10 -2.24
C HIS A 24 15.74 -4.58 -2.37
N TYR A 25 15.05 -3.95 -1.41
CA TYR A 25 15.01 -2.49 -1.35
C TYR A 25 14.82 -2.00 0.08
N SER A 26 15.68 -1.05 0.49
CA SER A 26 15.72 -0.56 1.87
C SER A 26 15.71 0.97 2.00
N THR A 27 15.85 1.69 0.88
CA THR A 27 15.91 3.16 0.89
C THR A 27 14.50 3.76 0.99
N PRO A 28 14.29 4.81 1.82
CA PRO A 28 13.02 5.54 1.86
C PRO A 28 12.67 6.18 0.51
N GLY A 29 11.38 6.31 0.24
CA GLY A 29 10.87 6.94 -0.98
C GLY A 29 9.90 6.05 -1.75
N ILE A 30 9.72 6.30 -3.04
CA ILE A 30 8.76 5.59 -3.89
C ILE A 30 9.50 4.72 -4.91
N VAL A 31 9.10 3.44 -4.97
CA VAL A 31 9.50 2.49 -6.03
C VAL A 31 8.27 1.92 -6.71
N ALA A 32 8.43 1.38 -7.91
CA ALA A 32 7.32 0.77 -8.64
C ALA A 32 7.62 -0.66 -9.10
N ILE A 33 6.62 -1.50 -9.05
CA ILE A 33 6.56 -2.82 -9.68
C ILE A 33 5.45 -2.77 -10.72
N VAL A 34 5.81 -2.89 -11.99
CA VAL A 34 4.85 -2.84 -13.08
C VAL A 34 4.66 -4.20 -13.75
N GLY A 35 3.48 -4.42 -14.30
CA GLY A 35 3.18 -5.67 -15.00
C GLY A 35 1.80 -5.65 -15.64
N ASP A 36 1.55 -6.65 -16.49
CA ASP A 36 0.26 -6.82 -17.15
C ASP A 36 -0.81 -7.36 -16.16
N ASN A 37 -2.07 -7.32 -16.56
CA ASN A 37 -3.14 -7.95 -15.79
C ASN A 37 -2.86 -9.46 -15.67
N GLY A 38 -3.06 -10.02 -14.49
CA GLY A 38 -2.79 -11.43 -14.21
C GLY A 38 -1.30 -11.79 -14.05
N SER A 39 -0.38 -10.82 -14.03
CA SER A 39 1.05 -11.08 -13.79
C SER A 39 1.39 -11.46 -12.34
N GLY A 40 0.45 -11.33 -11.39
CA GLY A 40 0.66 -11.62 -9.96
C GLY A 40 0.98 -10.40 -9.10
N LYS A 41 0.82 -9.16 -9.63
CA LYS A 41 1.07 -7.91 -8.86
C LYS A 41 0.31 -7.86 -7.55
N SER A 42 -1.00 -8.08 -7.60
CA SER A 42 -1.84 -8.01 -6.38
C SER A 42 -1.48 -9.09 -5.37
N THR A 43 -1.12 -10.30 -5.82
CA THR A 43 -0.61 -11.35 -4.94
C THR A 43 0.69 -10.93 -4.26
N LEU A 44 1.64 -10.38 -5.03
CA LEU A 44 2.89 -9.88 -4.46
C LEU A 44 2.66 -8.69 -3.53
N ALA A 45 1.72 -7.78 -3.87
CA ALA A 45 1.32 -6.67 -3.00
C ALA A 45 0.76 -7.17 -1.66
N GLN A 46 -0.10 -8.18 -1.68
CA GLN A 46 -0.65 -8.82 -0.48
C GLN A 46 0.42 -9.53 0.36
N LEU A 47 1.37 -10.24 -0.29
CA LEU A 47 2.54 -10.82 0.40
C LEU A 47 3.38 -9.74 1.10
N MET A 48 3.67 -8.62 0.40
CA MET A 48 4.39 -7.47 0.96
C MET A 48 3.59 -6.73 2.04
N ALA A 49 2.27 -6.89 2.06
CA ALA A 49 1.41 -6.34 3.11
C ALA A 49 1.25 -7.27 4.33
N GLY A 50 1.88 -8.44 4.31
CA GLY A 50 1.84 -9.39 5.42
C GLY A 50 0.55 -10.21 5.52
N TRP A 51 -0.19 -10.37 4.42
CA TRP A 51 -1.46 -11.11 4.41
C TRP A 51 -1.29 -12.63 4.50
N TYR A 52 -0.09 -13.14 4.24
CA TYR A 52 0.23 -14.54 4.43
C TYR A 52 0.46 -14.83 5.93
N PRO A 53 -0.02 -15.94 6.47
CA PRO A 53 -0.86 -16.96 5.84
C PRO A 53 -2.38 -16.70 5.96
N ASP A 54 -2.80 -15.74 6.80
CA ASP A 54 -4.18 -15.60 7.28
C ASP A 54 -5.20 -15.33 6.17
N TYR A 55 -4.84 -14.47 5.22
CA TYR A 55 -5.70 -14.05 4.09
C TYR A 55 -5.17 -14.47 2.73
N LEU A 56 -3.99 -15.06 2.70
CA LEU A 56 -3.34 -15.55 1.48
C LEU A 56 -2.79 -16.96 1.74
N PRO A 57 -3.66 -17.99 1.76
CA PRO A 57 -3.27 -19.37 2.08
C PRO A 57 -2.41 -19.97 0.96
N GLY A 58 -1.41 -20.76 1.35
CA GLY A 58 -0.47 -21.39 0.43
C GLY A 58 0.82 -21.78 1.13
N ASP A 59 1.83 -22.12 0.34
CA ASP A 59 3.16 -22.42 0.81
C ASP A 59 4.15 -21.35 0.36
N ILE A 60 5.14 -21.06 1.20
CA ILE A 60 6.27 -20.18 0.87
C ILE A 60 7.59 -20.93 1.02
N ASP A 61 8.56 -20.60 0.16
CA ASP A 61 9.92 -21.10 0.19
C ASP A 61 10.90 -19.97 -0.09
N GLY A 62 12.17 -20.12 0.31
CA GLY A 62 13.16 -19.06 0.23
C GLY A 62 13.08 -18.06 1.38
N THR A 63 13.72 -16.90 1.22
CA THR A 63 13.76 -15.84 2.25
C THR A 63 12.84 -14.68 1.87
N GLY A 64 11.87 -14.36 2.75
CA GLY A 64 11.01 -13.19 2.63
C GLY A 64 11.00 -12.40 3.93
N LEU A 65 11.49 -11.14 3.90
CA LEU A 65 11.52 -10.26 5.08
C LEU A 65 10.79 -8.94 4.78
N LEU A 66 9.91 -8.56 5.69
CA LEU A 66 9.24 -7.25 5.71
C LEU A 66 9.70 -6.49 6.96
N LEU A 67 10.35 -5.35 6.77
CA LEU A 67 10.94 -4.56 7.86
C LEU A 67 11.89 -5.38 8.78
N GLY A 68 12.52 -6.43 8.23
CA GLY A 68 13.40 -7.34 8.96
C GLY A 68 12.71 -8.54 9.61
N VAL A 69 11.38 -8.64 9.50
CA VAL A 69 10.60 -9.76 10.07
C VAL A 69 10.24 -10.74 8.95
N PRO A 70 10.41 -12.06 9.14
CA PRO A 70 10.01 -13.07 8.16
C PRO A 70 8.50 -12.99 7.85
N ILE A 71 8.17 -13.12 6.57
CA ILE A 71 6.78 -13.19 6.11
C ILE A 71 6.08 -14.38 6.78
N GLY A 72 4.88 -14.15 7.32
CA GLY A 72 4.10 -15.16 8.04
C GLY A 72 4.52 -15.38 9.50
N ARG A 73 5.52 -14.65 10.00
CA ARG A 73 5.98 -14.78 11.41
C ARG A 73 5.03 -14.10 12.40
N LEU A 74 4.49 -12.95 12.04
CA LEU A 74 3.58 -12.17 12.87
C LEU A 74 2.18 -12.18 12.25
N PRO A 75 1.13 -12.24 13.07
CA PRO A 75 -0.24 -12.08 12.58
C PRO A 75 -0.44 -10.67 12.00
N LEU A 76 -1.39 -10.53 11.08
CA LEU A 76 -1.64 -9.26 10.37
C LEU A 76 -1.93 -8.11 11.34
N VAL A 77 -2.63 -8.37 12.44
CA VAL A 77 -2.96 -7.34 13.45
C VAL A 77 -1.71 -6.70 14.08
N GLU A 78 -0.63 -7.47 14.24
CA GLU A 78 0.63 -6.95 14.79
C GLU A 78 1.47 -6.20 13.75
N GLN A 79 1.27 -6.50 12.46
CA GLN A 79 1.98 -5.84 11.35
C GLN A 79 1.26 -4.57 10.88
N SER A 80 -0.06 -4.51 10.99
CA SER A 80 -0.90 -3.42 10.48
C SER A 80 -0.53 -2.01 10.99
N PRO A 81 0.05 -1.80 12.18
CA PRO A 81 0.52 -0.48 12.58
C PRO A 81 1.69 0.05 11.73
N THR A 82 2.47 -0.84 11.10
CA THR A 82 3.70 -0.48 10.39
C THR A 82 3.67 -0.78 8.90
N ILE A 83 2.75 -1.63 8.46
CA ILE A 83 2.58 -2.01 7.05
C ILE A 83 1.12 -1.75 6.66
N GLN A 84 0.92 -0.97 5.61
CA GLN A 84 -0.41 -0.66 5.09
C GLN A 84 -0.53 -1.00 3.62
N LEU A 85 -1.71 -1.48 3.19
CA LEU A 85 -2.04 -1.78 1.81
C LEU A 85 -3.28 -0.99 1.39
N VAL A 86 -3.16 -0.23 0.31
CA VAL A 86 -4.32 0.32 -0.41
C VAL A 86 -4.51 -0.46 -1.71
N GLN A 87 -5.69 -1.04 -1.87
CA GLN A 87 -6.06 -1.85 -3.03
C GLN A 87 -6.78 -1.02 -4.11
N GLN A 88 -6.95 -1.62 -5.28
CA GLN A 88 -7.62 -1.02 -6.43
C GLN A 88 -9.08 -0.63 -6.15
N SER A 89 -9.79 -1.36 -5.27
CA SER A 89 -11.19 -1.09 -4.95
C SER A 89 -11.33 -0.37 -3.59
N PRO A 90 -11.41 0.97 -3.55
CA PRO A 90 -11.41 1.71 -2.31
C PRO A 90 -12.68 1.48 -1.45
N TYR A 91 -13.80 1.18 -2.08
CA TYR A 91 -15.05 0.94 -1.35
C TYR A 91 -15.00 -0.25 -0.40
N LEU A 92 -14.15 -1.26 -0.70
CA LEU A 92 -13.98 -2.44 0.14
C LEU A 92 -13.04 -2.18 1.34
N GLN A 93 -12.44 -1.01 1.39
CA GLN A 93 -11.48 -0.62 2.44
C GLN A 93 -12.02 0.46 3.39
N LEU A 94 -13.23 0.96 3.15
CA LEU A 94 -13.93 1.78 4.13
C LEU A 94 -14.40 0.90 5.29
N SER A 95 -14.32 1.40 6.51
CA SER A 95 -14.75 0.69 7.72
C SER A 95 -16.22 0.34 7.72
N GLY A 96 -17.05 1.17 7.08
CA GLY A 96 -18.50 1.04 7.02
C GLY A 96 -19.23 1.35 8.32
N CYS A 97 -18.52 1.81 9.35
CA CYS A 97 -19.09 2.11 10.67
C CYS A 97 -18.91 3.58 11.10
N THR A 98 -18.45 4.44 10.20
CA THR A 98 -18.19 5.86 10.47
C THR A 98 -19.20 6.77 9.76
N PHE A 99 -19.45 7.94 10.34
CA PHE A 99 -20.41 8.92 9.81
C PHE A 99 -19.73 10.14 9.15
N SER A 100 -18.42 10.26 9.31
CA SER A 100 -17.62 11.31 8.69
C SER A 100 -16.28 10.79 8.18
N VAL A 101 -15.70 11.51 7.22
CA VAL A 101 -14.33 11.24 6.73
C VAL A 101 -13.31 11.38 7.87
N GLU A 102 -13.53 12.30 8.78
CA GLU A 102 -12.68 12.45 9.97
C GLU A 102 -12.65 11.18 10.81
N GLU A 103 -13.81 10.62 11.14
CA GLU A 103 -13.94 9.36 11.87
C GLU A 103 -13.31 8.18 11.09
N GLU A 104 -13.49 8.16 9.77
CA GLU A 104 -12.90 7.12 8.90
C GLU A 104 -11.37 7.15 8.94
N VAL A 105 -10.77 8.34 8.93
CA VAL A 105 -9.31 8.51 9.04
C VAL A 105 -8.82 8.29 10.47
N ALA A 106 -9.63 8.60 11.48
CA ALA A 106 -9.33 8.35 12.90
C ALA A 106 -9.35 6.86 13.27
N PHE A 107 -10.15 6.05 12.55
CA PHE A 107 -10.48 4.68 12.91
C PHE A 107 -9.26 3.80 13.23
N GLY A 108 -8.23 3.85 12.39
CA GLY A 108 -6.98 3.09 12.63
C GLY A 108 -6.21 3.60 13.86
N PRO A 109 -5.85 4.89 13.93
CA PRO A 109 -5.19 5.50 15.09
C PRO A 109 -5.91 5.30 16.43
N GLU A 110 -7.26 5.34 16.44
CA GLU A 110 -8.07 5.06 17.63
C GLU A 110 -7.92 3.61 18.09
N ASN A 111 -7.94 2.66 17.16
CA ASN A 111 -7.74 1.23 17.46
C ASN A 111 -6.32 0.93 17.99
N LEU A 112 -5.35 1.81 17.72
CA LEU A 112 -4.02 1.73 18.33
C LEU A 112 -3.98 2.33 19.76
N GLY A 113 -5.06 2.92 20.23
CA GLY A 113 -5.14 3.57 21.56
C GLY A 113 -4.27 4.81 21.68
N LEU A 114 -4.05 5.54 20.58
CA LEU A 114 -3.26 6.76 20.59
C LEU A 114 -3.99 7.88 21.36
N HIS A 115 -3.22 8.82 21.90
CA HIS A 115 -3.79 10.02 22.53
C HIS A 115 -4.52 10.88 21.51
N GLU A 116 -5.65 11.49 21.91
CA GLU A 116 -6.51 12.34 21.08
C GLU A 116 -5.73 13.42 20.30
N ALA A 117 -4.81 14.12 20.95
CA ALA A 117 -3.99 15.14 20.29
C ALA A 117 -3.13 14.57 19.15
N GLU A 118 -2.62 13.35 19.29
CA GLU A 118 -1.86 12.67 18.22
C GLU A 118 -2.80 12.17 17.12
N ILE A 119 -3.98 11.68 17.44
CA ILE A 119 -5.00 11.28 16.46
C ILE A 119 -5.38 12.47 15.59
N LEU A 120 -5.75 13.61 16.21
CA LEU A 120 -6.12 14.83 15.48
C LEU A 120 -4.98 15.33 14.58
N ARG A 121 -3.74 15.34 15.08
CA ARG A 121 -2.57 15.71 14.27
C ARG A 121 -2.39 14.81 13.05
N ARG A 122 -2.56 13.48 13.21
CA ARG A 122 -2.45 12.51 12.10
C ARG A 122 -3.56 12.67 11.07
N ILE A 123 -4.79 12.94 11.52
CA ILE A 123 -5.92 13.24 10.64
C ILE A 123 -5.62 14.48 9.80
N ASP A 124 -5.21 15.58 10.43
CA ASP A 124 -4.91 16.85 9.75
C ASP A 124 -3.80 16.67 8.70
N GLU A 125 -2.74 15.97 9.05
CA GLU A 125 -1.63 15.63 8.15
C GLU A 125 -2.12 14.80 6.96
N ALA A 126 -2.85 13.71 7.22
CA ALA A 126 -3.32 12.80 6.19
C ALA A 126 -4.32 13.44 5.23
N LEU A 127 -5.28 14.20 5.75
CA LEU A 127 -6.25 14.93 4.94
C LEU A 127 -5.58 16.02 4.08
N THR A 128 -4.54 16.67 4.61
CA THR A 128 -3.75 17.68 3.87
C THR A 128 -2.98 17.04 2.73
N LEU A 129 -2.27 15.94 3.00
CA LEU A 129 -1.52 15.20 1.98
C LEU A 129 -2.39 14.74 0.82
N THR A 130 -3.60 14.26 1.12
CA THR A 130 -4.52 13.71 0.12
C THR A 130 -5.49 14.72 -0.47
N ASN A 131 -5.41 16.00 -0.06
CA ASN A 131 -6.34 17.07 -0.47
C ASN A 131 -7.81 16.71 -0.16
N CYS A 132 -8.06 16.25 1.07
CA CYS A 132 -9.36 15.83 1.56
C CYS A 132 -9.92 16.71 2.70
N GLN A 133 -9.29 17.85 3.05
CA GLN A 133 -9.72 18.70 4.17
C GLN A 133 -11.18 19.17 4.02
N SER A 134 -11.60 19.52 2.80
CA SER A 134 -12.99 19.94 2.51
C SER A 134 -14.01 18.82 2.62
N LEU A 135 -13.54 17.57 2.69
CA LEU A 135 -14.40 16.39 2.81
C LEU A 135 -14.57 15.94 4.28
N ARG A 136 -13.85 16.56 5.21
CA ARG A 136 -13.68 16.14 6.62
C ARG A 136 -14.99 15.71 7.28
N HIS A 137 -16.05 16.50 7.12
CA HIS A 137 -17.34 16.28 7.77
C HIS A 137 -18.39 15.59 6.87
N ARG A 138 -17.99 15.17 5.67
CA ARG A 138 -18.89 14.43 4.78
C ARG A 138 -18.97 12.96 5.18
N HIS A 139 -20.15 12.37 4.99
CA HIS A 139 -20.33 10.93 5.17
C HIS A 139 -19.58 10.16 4.07
N PRO A 140 -18.76 9.12 4.40
CA PRO A 140 -17.98 8.37 3.41
C PRO A 140 -18.79 7.80 2.25
N GLY A 141 -20.02 7.37 2.51
CA GLY A 141 -20.94 6.86 1.48
C GLY A 141 -21.43 7.88 0.45
N THR A 142 -21.14 9.19 0.65
CA THR A 142 -21.51 10.27 -0.30
C THR A 142 -20.38 10.70 -1.21
N LEU A 143 -19.22 10.08 -1.09
CA LEU A 143 -18.02 10.43 -1.83
C LEU A 143 -18.05 9.87 -3.25
N SER A 144 -17.51 10.62 -4.20
CA SER A 144 -17.18 10.09 -5.53
C SER A 144 -16.05 9.07 -5.45
N GLY A 145 -15.89 8.23 -6.49
CA GLY A 145 -14.84 7.21 -6.50
C GLY A 145 -13.43 7.76 -6.31
N GLY A 146 -13.12 8.93 -6.87
CA GLY A 146 -11.81 9.58 -6.67
C GLY A 146 -11.65 10.20 -5.27
N GLU A 147 -12.73 10.73 -4.68
CA GLU A 147 -12.73 11.19 -3.29
C GLU A 147 -12.54 10.02 -2.32
N THR A 148 -13.29 8.92 -2.53
CA THR A 148 -13.15 7.69 -1.74
C THR A 148 -11.72 7.15 -1.78
N GLN A 149 -11.11 7.11 -2.98
CA GLN A 149 -9.73 6.67 -3.14
C GLN A 149 -8.75 7.51 -2.31
N ARG A 150 -8.90 8.84 -2.35
CA ARG A 150 -8.06 9.74 -1.54
C ARG A 150 -8.28 9.58 -0.05
N VAL A 151 -9.52 9.37 0.38
CA VAL A 151 -9.85 9.12 1.81
C VAL A 151 -9.25 7.81 2.29
N VAL A 152 -9.34 6.72 1.53
CA VAL A 152 -8.70 5.43 1.87
C VAL A 152 -7.17 5.57 1.97
N ILE A 153 -6.55 6.33 1.05
CA ILE A 153 -5.12 6.65 1.16
C ILE A 153 -4.84 7.46 2.43
N ALA A 154 -5.71 8.42 2.79
CA ALA A 154 -5.57 9.21 4.02
C ALA A 154 -5.67 8.33 5.27
N SER A 155 -6.63 7.40 5.34
CA SER A 155 -6.79 6.47 6.46
C SER A 155 -5.53 5.60 6.65
N ALA A 156 -4.95 5.10 5.56
CA ALA A 156 -3.71 4.35 5.60
C ALA A 156 -2.49 5.23 6.02
N LEU A 157 -2.40 6.49 5.55
CA LEU A 157 -1.35 7.43 5.94
C LEU A 157 -1.42 7.84 7.41
N ALA A 158 -2.63 7.93 8.00
CA ALA A 158 -2.83 8.24 9.41
C ALA A 158 -2.22 7.17 10.34
N MET A 159 -2.04 5.94 9.84
CA MET A 159 -1.30 4.88 10.54
C MET A 159 0.21 5.16 10.60
N GLN A 160 0.73 6.04 9.74
CA GLN A 160 2.16 6.35 9.59
C GLN A 160 3.01 5.10 9.28
N PRO A 161 2.67 4.34 8.24
CA PRO A 161 3.34 3.09 7.93
C PRO A 161 4.81 3.29 7.55
N ARG A 162 5.65 2.33 7.91
CA ARG A 162 7.05 2.25 7.44
C ARG A 162 7.16 1.58 6.07
N LEU A 163 6.21 0.69 5.76
CA LEU A 163 6.04 0.09 4.44
C LEU A 163 4.61 0.36 3.97
N PHE A 164 4.47 1.10 2.88
CA PHE A 164 3.18 1.47 2.31
C PHE A 164 3.03 0.89 0.90
N VAL A 165 2.14 -0.07 0.75
CA VAL A 165 1.88 -0.77 -0.50
C VAL A 165 0.64 -0.19 -1.17
N LEU A 166 0.75 0.19 -2.43
CA LEU A 166 -0.33 0.79 -3.23
C LEU A 166 -0.55 -0.07 -4.49
N ASP A 167 -1.65 -0.84 -4.51
CA ASP A 167 -2.01 -1.72 -5.63
C ASP A 167 -3.05 -1.05 -6.53
N GLU A 168 -2.61 -0.54 -7.69
CA GLU A 168 -3.40 0.25 -8.66
C GLU A 168 -4.25 1.35 -7.98
N ALA A 169 -3.71 1.94 -6.91
CA ALA A 169 -4.41 2.85 -6.01
C ALA A 169 -4.70 4.23 -6.63
N PHE A 170 -4.22 4.52 -7.82
CA PHE A 170 -4.47 5.79 -8.52
C PHE A 170 -5.47 5.68 -9.67
N SER A 171 -6.02 4.49 -9.90
CA SER A 171 -6.87 4.19 -11.06
C SER A 171 -8.14 5.04 -11.19
N ARG A 172 -8.61 5.61 -10.07
CA ARG A 172 -9.81 6.48 -10.01
C ARG A 172 -9.49 7.96 -9.95
N LEU A 173 -8.21 8.34 -9.98
CA LEU A 173 -7.76 9.72 -9.92
C LEU A 173 -7.48 10.27 -11.31
N THR A 174 -7.67 11.58 -11.48
CA THR A 174 -7.18 12.27 -12.68
C THR A 174 -5.65 12.31 -12.68
N SER A 175 -5.06 12.45 -13.87
CA SER A 175 -3.60 12.55 -14.02
C SER A 175 -3.00 13.70 -13.17
N ALA A 176 -3.66 14.86 -13.14
CA ALA A 176 -3.21 15.98 -12.31
C ALA A 176 -3.24 15.66 -10.81
N ALA A 177 -4.34 15.04 -10.32
CA ALA A 177 -4.46 14.66 -8.91
C ALA A 177 -3.42 13.59 -8.53
N THR A 178 -3.19 12.61 -9.41
CA THR A 178 -2.16 11.58 -9.22
C THR A 178 -0.77 12.20 -9.14
N GLY A 179 -0.42 13.11 -10.05
CA GLY A 179 0.88 13.78 -10.05
C GLY A 179 1.15 14.55 -8.76
N THR A 180 0.18 15.36 -8.32
CA THR A 180 0.29 16.13 -7.06
C THR A 180 0.38 15.21 -5.83
N LEU A 181 -0.42 14.15 -5.80
CA LEU A 181 -0.40 13.19 -4.68
C LEU A 181 0.94 12.45 -4.59
N LEU A 182 1.49 12.01 -5.72
CA LEU A 182 2.80 11.34 -5.75
C LEU A 182 3.94 12.24 -5.27
N GLU A 183 3.94 13.53 -5.63
CA GLU A 183 4.93 14.49 -5.13
C GLU A 183 4.89 14.60 -3.60
N ARG A 184 3.69 14.75 -3.05
CA ARG A 184 3.48 14.83 -1.60
C ARG A 184 3.85 13.53 -0.88
N LEU A 185 3.48 12.38 -1.46
CA LEU A 185 3.84 11.06 -0.93
C LEU A 185 5.35 10.83 -0.95
N GLN A 186 6.06 11.27 -2.00
CA GLN A 186 7.52 11.18 -2.06
C GLN A 186 8.18 11.97 -0.93
N GLN A 187 7.76 13.20 -0.73
CA GLN A 187 8.28 14.05 0.35
C GLN A 187 7.98 13.42 1.73
N TRP A 188 6.74 13.02 1.95
CA TRP A 188 6.31 12.37 3.18
C TRP A 188 7.12 11.08 3.47
N ALA A 189 7.34 10.24 2.45
CA ALA A 189 8.10 9.01 2.60
C ALA A 189 9.56 9.26 3.00
N LEU A 190 10.19 10.30 2.46
CA LEU A 190 11.55 10.70 2.82
C LEU A 190 11.62 11.21 4.27
N GLU A 191 10.71 12.10 4.65
CA GLU A 191 10.64 12.69 6.00
C GLU A 191 10.34 11.63 7.08
N ARG A 192 9.51 10.63 6.76
CA ARG A 192 9.09 9.56 7.69
C ARG A 192 9.97 8.30 7.61
N HIS A 193 11.02 8.31 6.77
CA HIS A 193 11.84 7.14 6.52
C HIS A 193 11.01 5.90 6.11
N SER A 194 9.97 6.11 5.31
CA SER A 194 9.04 5.10 4.83
C SER A 194 9.37 4.67 3.40
N LEU A 195 9.08 3.42 3.08
CA LEU A 195 9.13 2.89 1.73
C LEU A 195 7.71 2.77 1.18
N ILE A 196 7.46 3.36 0.02
CA ILE A 196 6.21 3.20 -0.73
C ILE A 196 6.50 2.31 -1.93
N VAL A 197 5.74 1.22 -2.07
CA VAL A 197 5.82 0.30 -3.21
C VAL A 197 4.53 0.42 -4.02
N LEU A 198 4.66 0.94 -5.24
CA LEU A 198 3.55 1.03 -6.19
C LEU A 198 3.48 -0.24 -7.03
N PHE A 199 2.32 -0.84 -7.11
CA PHE A 199 2.00 -1.87 -8.08
C PHE A 199 1.11 -1.26 -9.16
N GLU A 200 1.64 -1.13 -10.38
CA GLU A 200 0.97 -0.39 -11.45
C GLU A 200 1.07 -1.11 -12.80
N ARG A 201 0.33 -0.61 -13.78
CA ARG A 201 0.43 -1.09 -15.16
C ARG A 201 1.68 -0.53 -15.83
N LYS A 202 2.21 -1.21 -16.84
CA LYS A 202 3.41 -0.80 -17.60
C LYS A 202 3.35 0.62 -18.16
N HIS A 203 2.15 1.11 -18.46
CA HIS A 203 1.92 2.43 -19.05
C HIS A 203 1.57 3.51 -17.99
N PHE A 204 1.85 3.25 -16.71
CA PHE A 204 1.65 4.26 -15.69
C PHE A 204 2.51 5.49 -15.97
N PRO A 205 1.91 6.69 -16.13
CA PRO A 205 2.62 7.85 -16.69
C PRO A 205 3.65 8.49 -15.75
N PHE A 206 3.69 8.06 -14.48
CA PHE A 206 4.54 8.66 -13.45
C PHE A 206 5.71 7.76 -13.00
N LEU A 207 6.08 6.75 -13.79
CA LEU A 207 7.18 5.84 -13.45
C LEU A 207 8.52 6.57 -13.31
N THR A 208 8.72 7.65 -14.05
CA THR A 208 9.92 8.50 -13.96
C THR A 208 10.08 9.24 -12.61
N ARG A 209 9.04 9.25 -11.78
CA ARG A 209 9.07 9.80 -10.42
C ARG A 209 9.48 8.77 -9.38
N CYS A 210 9.53 7.49 -9.75
CA CYS A 210 9.97 6.41 -8.87
C CYS A 210 11.49 6.29 -8.88
N GLN A 211 12.08 6.03 -7.71
CA GLN A 211 13.53 5.87 -7.57
C GLN A 211 14.05 4.64 -8.31
N ARG A 212 13.24 3.61 -8.38
CA ARG A 212 13.49 2.35 -9.09
C ARG A 212 12.19 1.77 -9.61
N VAL A 213 12.30 1.05 -10.73
CA VAL A 213 11.15 0.37 -11.35
C VAL A 213 11.55 -1.06 -11.67
N TRP A 214 10.69 -2.01 -11.30
CA TRP A 214 10.81 -3.42 -11.70
C TRP A 214 9.63 -3.82 -12.55
N GLN A 215 9.86 -4.74 -13.46
CA GLN A 215 8.81 -5.41 -14.20
C GLN A 215 8.56 -6.79 -13.62
N LEU A 216 7.30 -7.08 -13.31
CA LEU A 216 6.82 -8.41 -12.98
C LEU A 216 6.25 -9.06 -14.24
N ARG A 217 6.93 -10.12 -14.71
CA ARG A 217 6.55 -10.88 -15.88
C ARG A 217 6.86 -12.36 -15.68
N ASP A 218 5.90 -13.23 -16.02
CA ASP A 218 6.06 -14.70 -15.97
C ASP A 218 6.59 -15.19 -14.61
N GLY A 219 6.17 -14.53 -13.52
CA GLY A 219 6.56 -14.87 -12.16
C GLY A 219 7.96 -14.38 -11.73
N ALA A 220 8.65 -13.60 -12.55
CA ALA A 220 9.97 -13.04 -12.23
C ALA A 220 9.93 -11.51 -12.15
N LEU A 221 10.74 -10.94 -11.24
CA LEU A 221 10.98 -9.50 -11.11
C LEU A 221 12.30 -9.14 -11.80
N THR A 222 12.24 -8.24 -12.78
CA THR A 222 13.42 -7.74 -13.48
C THR A 222 13.51 -6.21 -13.33
N PRO A 223 14.67 -5.63 -12.97
CA PRO A 223 14.84 -4.19 -12.94
C PRO A 223 14.64 -3.60 -14.35
N LEU A 224 13.91 -2.47 -14.44
CA LEU A 224 13.76 -1.71 -15.68
C LEU A 224 14.66 -0.47 -15.71
N CYS A 225 14.93 0.14 -14.57
CA CYS A 225 15.77 1.34 -14.42
C CYS A 225 16.38 1.36 -13.02
#